data_dfce9d0c286e4d1d825e3c4b3b7989ae
#
_entry.id   dfce9d0c286e4d1d825e3c4b3b7989ae
#
_cell.length_a   1.000
_cell.length_b   1.000
_cell.length_c   1.000
_cell.angle_alpha   90.00
_cell.angle_beta   90.00
_cell.angle_gamma   90.00
#
_symmetry.space_group_name_H-M   'P 1'
#
loop_
_entity.id
_entity.type
_entity.pdbx_description
1 polymer ?
#
loop_
_entity_poly.entity_id
_entity_poly.type
_entity_poly.pdbx_seq_one_letter_code
_entity_poly.pdbx_strand_id
1 'polypeptide(L)'
;LELESGDYSDEKLGECALRIGKDTIKNSNQEEFISRAKEVATEFKAVDESKTIRIISHLDADGITAASILIKTLNRCSRKYSISIVQQLTEEKIKALSKERYKVFVFTDIGSGQIDFINKYLSDRKVFILDHHEVQSKIDEKNIIQLNPHLFGIDGNNEISGSGVVYMFSREVDIANRDMAHIAIIGAIGDIQEQNGFSQLNSMIVEDAKSLGKLKVIKGIRVFGAQTKPLYKLLQYSTDPYIPGVSGSETGAINFLNKIGIKPRSNDGFVKLVNLSDEEIKKLTAGIIMQRISAGIKDAQSIIGPVYILKEEKKESPLRDAREFATLLNACGRLGEASVGIGTCLGDSKIKRKALDTLNSYKREIMNSLRWYDENKSNKKHIIKESKYLIINAEDKVKTSIIGTMSSILSKSDSTSTIRYIIGLARNEEEPTTKVSIRCIDEESDAREIMHKICADIYHECGGHRSAAGALIKSDEEEKFIDNAKKFLKRACMEEKIE
;
A
#
# COMPACT_ATOMS: atom_id res chain seq x y z
N LEU A 1 -35.41 43.30 8.14
CA LEU A 1 -34.86 42.58 6.94
C LEU A 1 -33.99 43.55 6.18
N GLU A 2 -32.76 43.74 6.66
CA GLU A 2 -31.70 44.45 5.96
C GLU A 2 -30.79 43.42 5.33
N LEU A 3 -30.65 43.48 4.02
CA LEU A 3 -29.69 42.72 3.23
C LEU A 3 -28.37 43.49 3.31
N GLU A 4 -27.40 42.98 4.09
CA GLU A 4 -26.02 43.45 4.02
C GLU A 4 -25.43 43.07 2.65
N SER A 5 -25.05 44.10 1.88
CA SER A 5 -24.26 43.98 0.66
C SER A 5 -22.83 43.58 1.02
N GLY A 6 -22.53 42.30 0.97
CA GLY A 6 -21.17 41.80 1.12
C GLY A 6 -20.32 42.16 -0.10
N ASP A 7 -19.25 42.86 0.18
CA ASP A 7 -18.17 43.23 -0.76
C ASP A 7 -17.51 41.98 -1.31
N TYR A 8 -17.85 41.58 -2.53
CA TYR A 8 -17.18 40.50 -3.26
C TYR A 8 -15.93 41.07 -3.92
N SER A 9 -14.78 40.92 -3.29
CA SER A 9 -13.50 41.29 -3.91
C SER A 9 -13.23 40.37 -5.11
N ASP A 10 -12.67 40.93 -6.17
CA ASP A 10 -12.29 40.23 -7.43
C ASP A 10 -11.40 39.00 -7.19
N GLU A 11 -10.62 38.95 -6.09
CA GLU A 11 -9.83 37.79 -5.66
C GLU A 11 -10.70 36.58 -5.30
N LYS A 12 -11.81 36.78 -4.58
CA LYS A 12 -12.73 35.66 -4.20
C LYS A 12 -13.49 35.10 -5.41
N LEU A 13 -13.80 35.92 -6.38
CA LEU A 13 -14.40 35.50 -7.66
C LEU A 13 -13.38 34.72 -8.51
N GLY A 14 -12.12 35.13 -8.51
CA GLY A 14 -11.03 34.43 -9.19
C GLY A 14 -10.75 33.05 -8.57
N GLU A 15 -10.73 32.94 -7.23
CA GLU A 15 -10.56 31.63 -6.55
C GLU A 15 -11.75 30.69 -6.77
N CYS A 16 -12.98 31.23 -6.80
CA CYS A 16 -14.20 30.42 -7.08
C CYS A 16 -14.21 29.94 -8.53
N ALA A 17 -13.87 30.79 -9.49
CA ALA A 17 -13.77 30.44 -10.91
C ALA A 17 -12.66 29.41 -11.18
N LEU A 18 -11.51 29.52 -10.50
CA LEU A 18 -10.41 28.55 -10.56
C LEU A 18 -10.79 27.19 -9.94
N ARG A 19 -11.59 27.18 -8.87
CA ARG A 19 -12.13 25.95 -8.27
C ARG A 19 -13.13 25.25 -9.21
N ILE A 20 -14.10 26.00 -9.75
CA ILE A 20 -15.09 25.45 -10.69
C ILE A 20 -14.39 24.91 -11.95
N GLY A 21 -13.38 25.62 -12.47
CA GLY A 21 -12.59 25.15 -13.61
C GLY A 21 -11.82 23.87 -13.32
N LYS A 22 -11.18 23.76 -12.14
CA LYS A 22 -10.45 22.54 -11.71
C LYS A 22 -11.38 21.35 -11.51
N ASP A 23 -12.56 21.55 -10.92
CA ASP A 23 -13.54 20.49 -10.71
C ASP A 23 -14.16 20.02 -12.03
N THR A 24 -14.38 20.92 -12.99
CA THR A 24 -14.88 20.57 -14.33
C THR A 24 -13.85 19.77 -15.13
N ILE A 25 -12.59 20.15 -15.12
CA ILE A 25 -11.50 19.41 -15.77
C ILE A 25 -11.31 18.03 -15.13
N LYS A 26 -11.35 17.93 -13.81
CA LYS A 26 -11.25 16.63 -13.11
C LYS A 26 -12.39 15.68 -13.47
N ASN A 27 -13.62 16.17 -13.59
CA ASN A 27 -14.75 15.35 -13.99
C ASN A 27 -14.61 14.85 -15.44
N SER A 28 -14.12 15.70 -16.37
CA SER A 28 -13.82 15.31 -17.75
C SER A 28 -12.79 14.17 -17.81
N ASN A 29 -11.69 14.29 -17.07
CA ASN A 29 -10.63 13.27 -17.03
C ASN A 29 -11.15 11.91 -16.53
N GLN A 30 -12.05 11.92 -15.54
CA GLN A 30 -12.68 10.69 -15.04
C GLN A 30 -13.60 10.05 -16.07
N GLU A 31 -14.40 10.84 -16.77
CA GLU A 31 -15.28 10.35 -17.83
C GLU A 31 -14.47 9.72 -18.97
N GLU A 32 -13.37 10.35 -19.36
CA GLU A 32 -12.44 9.81 -20.36
C GLU A 32 -11.81 8.48 -19.90
N PHE A 33 -11.36 8.40 -18.64
CA PHE A 33 -10.84 7.16 -18.08
C PHE A 33 -11.89 6.05 -18.05
N ILE A 34 -13.13 6.34 -17.65
CA ILE A 34 -14.25 5.38 -17.66
C ILE A 34 -14.58 4.94 -19.08
N SER A 35 -14.58 5.86 -20.05
CA SER A 35 -14.76 5.54 -21.46
C SER A 35 -13.66 4.59 -21.95
N ARG A 36 -12.40 4.87 -21.58
CA ARG A 36 -11.27 4.00 -21.91
C ARG A 36 -11.41 2.60 -21.29
N ALA A 37 -11.87 2.52 -20.03
CA ALA A 37 -12.13 1.22 -19.40
C ALA A 37 -13.15 0.39 -20.19
N LYS A 38 -14.19 1.03 -20.73
CA LYS A 38 -15.20 0.38 -21.59
C LYS A 38 -14.61 -0.08 -22.93
N GLU A 39 -13.74 0.72 -23.55
CA GLU A 39 -13.03 0.33 -24.78
C GLU A 39 -12.13 -0.88 -24.54
N VAL A 40 -11.31 -0.83 -23.47
CA VAL A 40 -10.40 -1.93 -23.08
C VAL A 40 -11.20 -3.21 -22.78
N ALA A 41 -12.33 -3.10 -22.11
CA ALA A 41 -13.22 -4.23 -21.86
C ALA A 41 -13.81 -4.81 -23.16
N THR A 42 -14.14 -3.95 -24.13
CA THR A 42 -14.63 -4.38 -25.45
C THR A 42 -13.55 -5.12 -26.23
N GLU A 43 -12.33 -4.60 -26.24
CA GLU A 43 -11.19 -5.28 -26.86
C GLU A 43 -10.87 -6.62 -26.18
N PHE A 44 -11.02 -6.68 -24.85
CA PHE A 44 -10.83 -7.92 -24.12
C PHE A 44 -11.89 -8.97 -24.46
N LYS A 45 -13.17 -8.57 -24.59
CA LYS A 45 -14.26 -9.46 -25.02
C LYS A 45 -14.07 -9.99 -26.43
N ALA A 46 -13.41 -9.25 -27.32
CA ALA A 46 -13.08 -9.67 -28.68
C ALA A 46 -11.92 -10.70 -28.76
N VAL A 47 -11.22 -10.94 -27.67
CA VAL A 47 -10.15 -11.97 -27.61
C VAL A 47 -10.77 -13.36 -27.70
N ASP A 48 -10.23 -14.20 -28.60
CA ASP A 48 -10.63 -15.60 -28.80
C ASP A 48 -10.75 -16.36 -27.47
N GLU A 49 -11.93 -16.89 -27.18
CA GLU A 49 -12.27 -17.55 -25.92
C GLU A 49 -11.46 -18.83 -25.66
N SER A 50 -10.98 -19.48 -26.70
CA SER A 50 -10.12 -20.66 -26.59
C SER A 50 -8.73 -20.37 -26.01
N LYS A 51 -8.28 -19.10 -26.05
CA LYS A 51 -6.95 -18.71 -25.58
C LYS A 51 -6.91 -18.65 -24.05
N THR A 52 -5.91 -19.30 -23.49
CA THR A 52 -5.59 -19.18 -22.06
C THR A 52 -4.96 -17.83 -21.79
N ILE A 53 -5.47 -17.10 -20.80
CA ILE A 53 -4.98 -15.79 -20.39
C ILE A 53 -3.85 -15.96 -19.38
N ARG A 54 -2.72 -15.35 -19.63
CA ARG A 54 -1.56 -15.33 -18.74
C ARG A 54 -1.59 -14.07 -17.90
N ILE A 55 -1.82 -14.22 -16.59
CA ILE A 55 -1.91 -13.11 -15.62
C ILE A 55 -0.57 -12.98 -14.91
N ILE A 56 -0.08 -11.76 -14.80
CA ILE A 56 1.05 -11.37 -13.97
C ILE A 56 0.57 -10.26 -13.04
N SER A 57 0.76 -10.43 -11.74
CA SER A 57 0.34 -9.44 -10.74
C SER A 57 1.39 -9.23 -9.67
N HIS A 58 1.29 -8.10 -8.94
CA HIS A 58 2.18 -7.77 -7.85
C HIS A 58 1.85 -8.56 -6.58
N LEU A 59 2.83 -8.67 -5.66
CA LEU A 59 2.70 -9.52 -4.47
C LEU A 59 1.98 -8.85 -3.29
N ASP A 60 1.81 -7.53 -3.30
CA ASP A 60 1.19 -6.82 -2.18
C ASP A 60 -0.35 -6.91 -2.18
N ALA A 61 -0.97 -6.19 -1.24
CA ALA A 61 -2.41 -6.26 -1.09
C ALA A 61 -3.15 -5.74 -2.32
N ASP A 62 -2.63 -4.72 -3.00
CA ASP A 62 -3.26 -4.16 -4.19
C ASP A 62 -3.16 -5.15 -5.36
N GLY A 63 -1.96 -5.70 -5.63
CA GLY A 63 -1.79 -6.72 -6.66
C GLY A 63 -2.59 -8.00 -6.40
N ILE A 64 -2.65 -8.48 -5.14
CA ILE A 64 -3.45 -9.67 -4.78
C ILE A 64 -4.95 -9.42 -4.99
N THR A 65 -5.46 -8.24 -4.60
CA THR A 65 -6.87 -7.89 -4.81
C THR A 65 -7.18 -7.66 -6.28
N ALA A 66 -6.29 -7.01 -7.05
CA ALA A 66 -6.38 -6.85 -8.50
C ALA A 66 -6.47 -8.22 -9.20
N ALA A 67 -5.55 -9.14 -8.86
CA ALA A 67 -5.58 -10.52 -9.37
C ALA A 67 -6.88 -11.24 -9.01
N SER A 68 -7.38 -11.07 -7.78
CA SER A 68 -8.62 -11.71 -7.30
C SER A 68 -9.84 -11.23 -8.08
N ILE A 69 -9.93 -9.92 -8.34
CA ILE A 69 -11.00 -9.33 -9.15
C ILE A 69 -10.95 -9.87 -10.58
N LEU A 70 -9.78 -9.88 -11.20
CA LEU A 70 -9.61 -10.40 -12.56
C LEU A 70 -9.96 -11.89 -12.63
N ILE A 71 -9.48 -12.71 -11.70
CA ILE A 71 -9.78 -14.14 -11.64
C ILE A 71 -11.29 -14.39 -11.54
N LYS A 72 -12.00 -13.66 -10.67
CA LYS A 72 -13.45 -13.81 -10.55
C LYS A 72 -14.17 -13.38 -11.83
N THR A 73 -13.70 -12.33 -12.49
CA THR A 73 -14.20 -11.89 -13.80
C THR A 73 -14.01 -12.99 -14.85
N LEU A 74 -12.81 -13.57 -14.94
CA LEU A 74 -12.50 -14.65 -15.90
C LEU A 74 -13.34 -15.91 -15.64
N ASN A 75 -13.53 -16.29 -14.37
CA ASN A 75 -14.36 -17.43 -13.99
C ASN A 75 -15.83 -17.21 -14.42
N ARG A 76 -16.37 -15.99 -14.30
CA ARG A 76 -17.71 -15.66 -14.77
C ARG A 76 -17.83 -15.74 -16.30
N CYS A 77 -16.78 -15.36 -17.00
CA CYS A 77 -16.69 -15.47 -18.45
C CYS A 77 -16.26 -16.86 -18.93
N SER A 78 -16.11 -17.85 -18.04
CA SER A 78 -15.64 -19.21 -18.35
C SER A 78 -14.28 -19.25 -19.08
N ARG A 79 -13.41 -18.22 -18.86
CA ARG A 79 -12.09 -18.09 -19.49
C ARG A 79 -11.04 -18.87 -18.71
N LYS A 80 -10.17 -19.57 -19.45
CA LYS A 80 -9.01 -20.25 -18.87
C LYS A 80 -7.88 -19.25 -18.60
N TYR A 81 -7.20 -19.44 -17.48
CA TYR A 81 -6.06 -18.58 -17.10
C TYR A 81 -4.94 -19.34 -16.42
N SER A 82 -3.77 -18.74 -16.41
CA SER A 82 -2.60 -19.12 -15.61
C SER A 82 -2.07 -17.85 -14.94
N ILE A 83 -1.68 -17.91 -13.68
CA ILE A 83 -1.25 -16.73 -12.91
C ILE A 83 0.13 -16.93 -12.32
N SER A 84 0.93 -15.85 -12.31
CA SER A 84 2.12 -15.68 -11.48
C SER A 84 2.02 -14.38 -10.70
N ILE A 85 2.41 -14.45 -9.43
CA ILE A 85 2.58 -13.27 -8.58
C ILE A 85 4.08 -13.01 -8.48
N VAL A 86 4.48 -11.76 -8.73
CA VAL A 86 5.88 -11.37 -8.74
C VAL A 86 6.14 -10.24 -7.73
N GLN A 87 7.33 -10.23 -7.15
CA GLN A 87 7.76 -9.15 -6.25
C GLN A 87 8.21 -7.91 -7.05
N GLN A 88 8.76 -8.14 -8.23
CA GLN A 88 9.23 -7.11 -9.15
C GLN A 88 9.18 -7.69 -10.56
N LEU A 89 8.78 -6.88 -11.53
CA LEU A 89 8.76 -7.26 -12.95
C LEU A 89 10.06 -6.77 -13.59
N THR A 90 11.02 -7.68 -13.77
CA THR A 90 12.34 -7.38 -14.35
C THR A 90 12.38 -7.68 -15.86
N GLU A 91 13.37 -7.13 -16.57
CA GLU A 91 13.58 -7.44 -18.00
C GLU A 91 13.75 -8.95 -18.23
N GLU A 92 14.50 -9.64 -17.35
CA GLU A 92 14.72 -11.08 -17.44
C GLU A 92 13.41 -11.87 -17.29
N LYS A 93 12.53 -11.44 -16.37
CA LYS A 93 11.20 -12.08 -16.20
C LYS A 93 10.32 -11.87 -17.43
N ILE A 94 10.29 -10.65 -18.00
CA ILE A 94 9.54 -10.39 -19.24
C ILE A 94 10.09 -11.22 -20.39
N LYS A 95 11.42 -11.32 -20.52
CA LYS A 95 12.09 -12.19 -21.50
C LYS A 95 11.79 -13.67 -21.27
N ALA A 96 11.62 -14.11 -20.02
CA ALA A 96 11.18 -15.48 -19.72
C ALA A 96 9.72 -15.70 -20.14
N LEU A 97 8.83 -14.73 -19.86
CA LEU A 97 7.42 -14.76 -20.27
C LEU A 97 7.27 -14.84 -21.80
N SER A 98 8.14 -14.19 -22.58
CA SER A 98 8.08 -14.25 -24.04
C SER A 98 8.33 -15.65 -24.62
N LYS A 99 9.01 -16.52 -23.87
CA LYS A 99 9.26 -17.93 -24.25
C LYS A 99 8.08 -18.83 -23.92
N GLU A 100 7.10 -18.35 -23.13
CA GLU A 100 5.89 -19.11 -22.82
C GLU A 100 4.95 -19.20 -24.04
N ARG A 101 4.13 -20.24 -24.09
CA ARG A 101 3.21 -20.51 -25.22
C ARG A 101 1.98 -19.60 -25.27
N TYR A 102 1.75 -18.78 -24.26
CA TYR A 102 0.57 -17.94 -24.16
C TYR A 102 0.57 -16.82 -25.21
N LYS A 103 -0.61 -16.49 -25.73
CA LYS A 103 -0.81 -15.45 -26.75
C LYS A 103 -1.47 -14.20 -26.20
N VAL A 104 -2.02 -14.28 -24.98
CA VAL A 104 -2.71 -13.18 -24.31
C VAL A 104 -2.14 -13.02 -22.91
N PHE A 105 -1.67 -11.84 -22.60
CA PHE A 105 -1.11 -11.47 -21.31
C PHE A 105 -1.94 -10.38 -20.68
N VAL A 106 -2.14 -10.44 -19.36
CA VAL A 106 -2.76 -9.36 -18.56
C VAL A 106 -1.84 -9.09 -17.39
N PHE A 107 -1.30 -7.88 -17.33
CA PHE A 107 -0.55 -7.37 -16.21
C PHE A 107 -1.52 -6.57 -15.33
N THR A 108 -1.54 -6.84 -14.02
CA THR A 108 -2.42 -6.14 -13.06
C THR A 108 -1.57 -5.57 -11.94
N ASP A 109 -1.75 -4.28 -11.64
CA ASP A 109 -0.99 -3.55 -10.63
C ASP A 109 0.52 -3.57 -10.88
N ILE A 110 0.91 -3.69 -12.14
CA ILE A 110 2.31 -3.77 -12.58
C ILE A 110 2.38 -3.63 -14.10
N GLY A 111 3.49 -3.15 -14.62
CA GLY A 111 3.80 -3.19 -16.06
C GLY A 111 3.98 -1.83 -16.72
N SER A 112 3.38 -0.75 -16.19
CA SER A 112 3.51 0.59 -16.76
C SER A 112 4.94 1.12 -16.74
N GLY A 113 5.68 0.82 -15.65
CA GLY A 113 7.10 1.16 -15.54
C GLY A 113 8.03 0.28 -16.38
N GLN A 114 7.54 -0.82 -16.96
CA GLN A 114 8.35 -1.76 -17.78
C GLN A 114 7.81 -1.87 -19.22
N ILE A 115 7.05 -0.91 -19.65
CA ILE A 115 6.34 -0.96 -20.93
C ILE A 115 7.28 -1.13 -22.13
N ASP A 116 8.48 -0.53 -22.08
CA ASP A 116 9.46 -0.64 -23.13
C ASP A 116 9.98 -2.09 -23.28
N PHE A 117 10.20 -2.78 -22.16
CA PHE A 117 10.57 -4.20 -22.18
C PHE A 117 9.40 -5.10 -22.61
N ILE A 118 8.17 -4.77 -22.18
CA ILE A 118 6.96 -5.48 -22.61
C ILE A 118 6.83 -5.34 -24.13
N ASN A 119 6.99 -4.15 -24.68
CA ASN A 119 6.96 -3.94 -26.13
C ASN A 119 8.08 -4.68 -26.84
N LYS A 120 9.31 -4.60 -26.34
CA LYS A 120 10.48 -5.28 -26.92
C LYS A 120 10.31 -6.80 -27.02
N TYR A 121 9.71 -7.46 -26.01
CA TYR A 121 9.68 -8.91 -25.92
C TYR A 121 8.31 -9.55 -26.17
N LEU A 122 7.20 -8.80 -26.10
CA LEU A 122 5.82 -9.30 -26.19
C LEU A 122 5.00 -8.60 -27.29
N SER A 123 5.60 -7.82 -28.19
CA SER A 123 4.90 -7.07 -29.25
C SER A 123 4.10 -7.97 -30.23
N ASP A 124 4.47 -9.26 -30.35
CA ASP A 124 3.73 -10.26 -31.12
C ASP A 124 2.55 -10.89 -30.37
N ARG A 125 2.29 -10.45 -29.13
CA ARG A 125 1.25 -10.95 -28.25
C ARG A 125 0.19 -9.87 -28.01
N LYS A 126 -1.03 -10.30 -27.67
CA LYS A 126 -2.05 -9.38 -27.15
C LYS A 126 -1.81 -9.13 -25.67
N VAL A 127 -1.50 -7.91 -25.29
CA VAL A 127 -1.12 -7.53 -23.93
C VAL A 127 -2.08 -6.49 -23.39
N PHE A 128 -2.61 -6.72 -22.20
CA PHE A 128 -3.39 -5.75 -21.41
C PHE A 128 -2.58 -5.36 -20.19
N ILE A 129 -2.42 -4.06 -19.94
CA ILE A 129 -1.77 -3.50 -18.75
C ILE A 129 -2.83 -2.70 -17.98
N LEU A 130 -3.26 -3.23 -16.85
CA LEU A 130 -4.25 -2.64 -15.94
C LEU A 130 -3.52 -2.19 -14.68
N ASP A 131 -3.00 -0.96 -14.69
CA ASP A 131 -2.01 -0.50 -13.71
C ASP A 131 -2.22 0.97 -13.37
N HIS A 132 -1.73 1.41 -12.21
CA HIS A 132 -1.85 2.78 -11.71
C HIS A 132 -0.50 3.47 -11.48
N HIS A 133 0.60 2.76 -11.69
CA HIS A 133 1.95 3.31 -11.54
C HIS A 133 2.29 4.30 -12.66
N GLU A 134 3.29 5.17 -12.43
CA GLU A 134 3.77 6.14 -13.42
C GLU A 134 4.17 5.44 -14.73
N VAL A 135 3.75 6.03 -15.84
CA VAL A 135 4.01 5.51 -17.19
C VAL A 135 5.35 6.08 -17.68
N GLN A 136 6.32 5.23 -17.98
CA GLN A 136 7.64 5.67 -18.46
C GLN A 136 7.60 6.21 -19.89
N SER A 137 6.82 5.57 -20.76
CA SER A 137 6.69 5.98 -22.16
C SER A 137 5.27 5.73 -22.68
N LYS A 138 4.80 6.55 -23.61
CA LYS A 138 3.57 6.28 -24.36
C LYS A 138 3.90 5.38 -25.53
N ILE A 139 3.30 4.20 -25.59
CA ILE A 139 3.42 3.28 -26.71
C ILE A 139 2.07 3.24 -27.44
N ASP A 140 2.10 3.55 -28.71
CA ASP A 140 0.93 3.44 -29.60
C ASP A 140 1.08 2.14 -30.45
N GLU A 141 1.04 1.00 -29.76
CA GLU A 141 1.14 -0.32 -30.36
C GLU A 141 -0.22 -1.02 -30.34
N LYS A 142 -0.70 -1.44 -31.47
CA LYS A 142 -2.03 -2.08 -31.64
C LYS A 142 -2.25 -3.31 -30.73
N ASN A 143 -1.20 -3.98 -30.33
CA ASN A 143 -1.27 -5.20 -29.52
C ASN A 143 -1.10 -4.95 -28.02
N ILE A 144 -0.65 -3.77 -27.59
CA ILE A 144 -0.44 -3.41 -26.19
C ILE A 144 -1.49 -2.38 -25.79
N ILE A 145 -2.39 -2.78 -24.93
CA ILE A 145 -3.55 -2.00 -24.50
C ILE A 145 -3.37 -1.61 -23.04
N GLN A 146 -3.34 -0.31 -22.78
CA GLN A 146 -3.18 0.23 -21.44
C GLN A 146 -4.49 0.80 -20.93
N LEU A 147 -4.77 0.52 -19.66
CA LEU A 147 -5.69 1.27 -18.82
C LEU A 147 -4.90 1.78 -17.62
N ASN A 148 -4.52 3.05 -17.65
CA ASN A 148 -3.71 3.69 -16.62
C ASN A 148 -4.21 5.12 -16.37
N PRO A 149 -4.49 5.52 -15.12
CA PRO A 149 -5.04 6.83 -14.76
C PRO A 149 -4.12 7.99 -15.16
N HIS A 150 -2.80 7.82 -15.10
CA HIS A 150 -1.84 8.87 -15.48
C HIS A 150 -1.96 9.33 -16.94
N LEU A 151 -2.46 8.47 -17.83
CA LEU A 151 -2.71 8.83 -19.23
C LEU A 151 -3.83 9.87 -19.39
N PHE A 152 -4.65 10.03 -18.36
CA PHE A 152 -5.81 10.94 -18.29
C PHE A 152 -5.59 12.08 -17.26
N GLY A 153 -4.37 12.27 -16.75
CA GLY A 153 -4.07 13.30 -15.75
C GLY A 153 -4.70 13.02 -14.37
N ILE A 154 -5.01 11.75 -14.08
CA ILE A 154 -5.51 11.28 -12.79
C ILE A 154 -4.32 10.73 -11.99
N ASP A 155 -4.22 11.10 -10.71
CA ASP A 155 -3.14 10.64 -9.84
C ASP A 155 -3.37 9.21 -9.36
N GLY A 156 -2.63 8.27 -9.95
CA GLY A 156 -2.64 6.87 -9.56
C GLY A 156 -2.22 6.60 -8.12
N ASN A 157 -1.48 7.51 -7.47
CA ASN A 157 -1.06 7.32 -6.08
C ASN A 157 -2.16 7.65 -5.06
N ASN A 158 -3.17 8.47 -5.41
CA ASN A 158 -4.15 8.97 -4.47
C ASN A 158 -5.61 8.79 -4.91
N GLU A 159 -5.89 8.70 -6.21
CA GLU A 159 -7.26 8.74 -6.73
C GLU A 159 -7.82 7.38 -7.14
N ILE A 160 -6.94 6.44 -7.53
CA ILE A 160 -7.30 5.05 -7.85
C ILE A 160 -6.08 4.13 -7.74
N SER A 161 -6.26 2.96 -7.15
CA SER A 161 -5.23 1.91 -7.03
C SER A 161 -5.28 0.93 -8.21
N GLY A 162 -4.27 0.04 -8.33
CA GLY A 162 -4.23 -1.01 -9.34
C GLY A 162 -5.46 -1.92 -9.29
N SER A 163 -5.90 -2.31 -8.10
CA SER A 163 -7.16 -3.07 -7.93
C SER A 163 -8.39 -2.26 -8.31
N GLY A 164 -8.36 -0.94 -8.08
CA GLY A 164 -9.39 -0.02 -8.54
C GLY A 164 -9.47 0.03 -10.07
N VAL A 165 -8.32 0.11 -10.75
CA VAL A 165 -8.23 0.05 -12.23
C VAL A 165 -8.79 -1.27 -12.75
N VAL A 166 -8.39 -2.40 -12.16
CA VAL A 166 -8.90 -3.73 -12.53
C VAL A 166 -10.40 -3.84 -12.25
N TYR A 167 -10.89 -3.25 -11.15
CA TYR A 167 -12.33 -3.21 -10.86
C TYR A 167 -13.11 -2.41 -11.91
N MET A 168 -12.63 -1.22 -12.28
CA MET A 168 -13.28 -0.39 -13.31
C MET A 168 -13.35 -1.13 -14.66
N PHE A 169 -12.27 -1.78 -15.07
CA PHE A 169 -12.25 -2.68 -16.22
C PHE A 169 -13.26 -3.83 -16.09
N SER A 170 -13.23 -4.54 -14.97
CA SER A 170 -14.05 -5.74 -14.72
C SER A 170 -15.53 -5.42 -14.72
N ARG A 171 -15.95 -4.27 -14.19
CA ARG A 171 -17.33 -3.77 -14.20
C ARG A 171 -17.84 -3.56 -15.63
N GLU A 172 -16.97 -3.08 -16.55
CA GLU A 172 -17.31 -2.90 -17.97
C GLU A 172 -17.27 -4.22 -18.74
N VAL A 173 -16.55 -5.23 -18.26
CA VAL A 173 -16.67 -6.60 -18.83
C VAL A 173 -18.03 -7.20 -18.51
N ASP A 174 -18.47 -7.14 -17.26
CA ASP A 174 -19.79 -7.59 -16.83
C ASP A 174 -20.22 -6.79 -15.58
N ILE A 175 -21.42 -6.19 -15.63
CA ILE A 175 -21.96 -5.39 -14.54
C ILE A 175 -22.12 -6.18 -13.23
N ALA A 176 -22.27 -7.52 -13.29
CA ALA A 176 -22.31 -8.38 -12.13
C ALA A 176 -21.01 -8.29 -11.30
N ASN A 177 -19.89 -7.87 -11.91
CA ASN A 177 -18.61 -7.68 -11.26
C ASN A 177 -18.59 -6.50 -10.27
N ARG A 178 -19.62 -5.67 -10.22
CA ARG A 178 -19.80 -4.63 -9.19
C ARG A 178 -19.77 -5.20 -7.78
N ASP A 179 -20.12 -6.46 -7.57
CA ASP A 179 -20.10 -7.12 -6.28
C ASP A 179 -18.67 -7.26 -5.69
N MET A 180 -17.63 -6.97 -6.48
CA MET A 180 -16.23 -7.00 -6.07
C MET A 180 -15.67 -5.64 -5.62
N ALA A 181 -16.47 -4.57 -5.64
CA ALA A 181 -16.03 -3.23 -5.26
C ALA A 181 -15.31 -3.18 -3.90
N HIS A 182 -15.82 -3.93 -2.90
CA HIS A 182 -15.19 -4.00 -1.57
C HIS A 182 -13.78 -4.61 -1.61
N ILE A 183 -13.47 -5.50 -2.55
CA ILE A 183 -12.13 -6.09 -2.73
C ILE A 183 -11.17 -5.01 -3.26
N ALA A 184 -11.61 -4.19 -4.23
CA ALA A 184 -10.82 -3.07 -4.73
C ALA A 184 -10.49 -2.05 -3.62
N ILE A 185 -11.44 -1.78 -2.71
CA ILE A 185 -11.19 -0.88 -1.58
C ILE A 185 -10.15 -1.45 -0.60
N ILE A 186 -10.09 -2.77 -0.41
CA ILE A 186 -9.04 -3.40 0.41
C ILE A 186 -7.66 -3.13 -0.23
N GLY A 187 -7.53 -3.24 -1.56
CA GLY A 187 -6.30 -2.95 -2.28
C GLY A 187 -5.89 -1.49 -2.14
N ALA A 188 -6.79 -0.56 -2.41
CA ALA A 188 -6.54 0.87 -2.27
C ALA A 188 -6.10 1.27 -0.84
N ILE A 189 -6.63 0.60 0.19
CA ILE A 189 -6.15 0.74 1.58
C ILE A 189 -4.75 0.12 1.76
N GLY A 190 -4.45 -0.95 1.04
CA GLY A 190 -3.11 -1.54 0.99
C GLY A 190 -2.05 -0.55 0.53
N ASP A 191 -2.41 0.33 -0.41
CA ASP A 191 -1.60 1.42 -0.95
C ASP A 191 -1.74 2.76 -0.20
N ILE A 192 -2.42 2.72 0.96
CA ILE A 192 -2.54 3.88 1.87
C ILE A 192 -3.29 5.07 1.22
N GLN A 193 -4.16 4.84 0.23
CA GLN A 193 -4.89 5.89 -0.48
C GLN A 193 -6.06 6.49 0.33
N GLU A 194 -6.37 5.93 1.50
CA GLU A 194 -7.48 6.36 2.35
C GLU A 194 -7.11 7.39 3.43
N GLN A 195 -5.87 7.87 3.51
CA GLN A 195 -5.39 8.68 4.65
C GLN A 195 -6.25 9.90 4.95
N ASN A 196 -6.66 10.63 3.94
CA ASN A 196 -7.54 11.81 4.04
C ASN A 196 -8.99 11.53 3.61
N GLY A 197 -9.37 10.24 3.59
CA GLY A 197 -10.59 9.77 2.94
C GLY A 197 -10.36 9.52 1.45
N PHE A 198 -11.14 8.63 0.88
CA PHE A 198 -11.07 8.38 -0.57
C PHE A 198 -11.64 9.56 -1.36
N SER A 199 -11.02 9.85 -2.49
CA SER A 199 -11.43 10.87 -3.44
C SER A 199 -11.72 10.25 -4.80
N GLN A 200 -12.42 11.00 -5.64
CA GLN A 200 -12.56 10.71 -7.06
C GLN A 200 -13.05 9.27 -7.36
N LEU A 201 -12.29 8.52 -8.16
CA LEU A 201 -12.64 7.18 -8.61
C LEU A 201 -12.74 6.18 -7.45
N ASN A 202 -11.85 6.25 -6.46
CA ASN A 202 -11.97 5.40 -5.27
C ASN A 202 -13.28 5.66 -4.50
N SER A 203 -13.77 6.91 -4.45
CA SER A 203 -15.07 7.23 -3.83
C SER A 203 -16.24 6.59 -4.58
N MET A 204 -16.19 6.54 -5.92
CA MET A 204 -17.20 5.82 -6.72
C MET A 204 -17.22 4.33 -6.38
N ILE A 205 -16.04 3.72 -6.23
CA ILE A 205 -15.90 2.30 -5.85
C ILE A 205 -16.46 2.06 -4.43
N VAL A 206 -16.20 2.99 -3.49
CA VAL A 206 -16.79 2.92 -2.13
C VAL A 206 -18.33 2.95 -2.20
N GLU A 207 -18.93 3.84 -3.02
CA GLU A 207 -20.38 3.91 -3.15
C GLU A 207 -20.95 2.63 -3.79
N ASP A 208 -20.26 2.04 -4.76
CA ASP A 208 -20.65 0.73 -5.31
C ASP A 208 -20.65 -0.35 -4.20
N ALA A 209 -19.59 -0.43 -3.40
CA ALA A 209 -19.48 -1.40 -2.30
C ALA A 209 -20.56 -1.18 -1.21
N LYS A 210 -20.88 0.08 -0.89
CA LYS A 210 -21.93 0.44 0.07
C LYS A 210 -23.32 0.10 -0.45
N SER A 211 -23.62 0.46 -1.70
CA SER A 211 -24.94 0.22 -2.34
C SER A 211 -25.28 -1.27 -2.40
N LEU A 212 -24.25 -2.12 -2.56
CA LEU A 212 -24.40 -3.58 -2.57
C LEU A 212 -24.34 -4.21 -1.17
N GLY A 213 -24.29 -3.39 -0.12
CA GLY A 213 -24.30 -3.87 1.26
C GLY A 213 -23.03 -4.60 1.71
N LYS A 214 -21.93 -4.54 0.94
CA LYS A 214 -20.66 -5.22 1.24
C LYS A 214 -19.79 -4.43 2.21
N LEU A 215 -19.85 -3.10 2.15
CA LEU A 215 -19.03 -2.18 2.92
C LEU A 215 -19.89 -1.26 3.79
N LYS A 216 -19.43 -0.97 5.00
CA LYS A 216 -19.94 0.10 5.86
C LYS A 216 -18.78 1.04 6.17
N VAL A 217 -18.95 2.32 5.91
CA VAL A 217 -18.01 3.36 6.34
C VAL A 217 -18.55 4.01 7.59
N ILE A 218 -17.75 4.04 8.65
CA ILE A 218 -18.10 4.70 9.91
C ILE A 218 -17.04 5.75 10.24
N LYS A 219 -17.43 6.82 10.89
CA LYS A 219 -16.49 7.77 11.50
C LYS A 219 -16.04 7.19 12.85
N GLY A 220 -14.77 6.88 12.99
CA GLY A 220 -14.25 6.19 14.18
C GLY A 220 -12.78 6.50 14.43
N ILE A 221 -12.22 5.83 15.45
CA ILE A 221 -10.81 5.93 15.81
C ILE A 221 -9.98 5.15 14.79
N ARG A 222 -9.07 5.84 14.09
CA ARG A 222 -8.20 5.29 13.06
C ARG A 222 -6.97 4.61 13.68
N VAL A 223 -7.15 3.45 14.29
CA VAL A 223 -6.07 2.67 14.91
C VAL A 223 -6.02 1.26 14.34
N PHE A 224 -4.82 0.70 14.21
CA PHE A 224 -4.63 -0.64 13.68
C PHE A 224 -4.86 -1.71 14.76
N GLY A 225 -5.66 -2.72 14.45
CA GLY A 225 -5.96 -3.81 15.37
C GLY A 225 -7.25 -3.62 16.16
N ALA A 226 -8.12 -2.71 15.71
CA ALA A 226 -9.40 -2.41 16.37
C ALA A 226 -10.28 -3.64 16.56
N GLN A 227 -10.26 -4.60 15.64
CA GLN A 227 -11.03 -5.83 15.71
C GLN A 227 -10.37 -6.88 16.60
N THR A 228 -9.04 -6.94 16.65
CA THR A 228 -8.33 -8.14 17.12
C THR A 228 -7.51 -7.93 18.38
N LYS A 229 -6.99 -6.71 18.62
CA LYS A 229 -6.08 -6.46 19.75
C LYS A 229 -6.82 -6.09 21.02
N PRO A 230 -6.30 -6.50 22.20
CA PRO A 230 -6.66 -5.86 23.48
C PRO A 230 -6.47 -4.35 23.41
N LEU A 231 -7.40 -3.58 23.97
CA LEU A 231 -7.43 -2.11 23.86
C LEU A 231 -6.11 -1.45 24.32
N TYR A 232 -5.56 -1.90 25.45
CA TYR A 232 -4.29 -1.38 25.93
C TYR A 232 -3.11 -1.68 24.99
N LYS A 233 -3.09 -2.86 24.35
CA LYS A 233 -2.10 -3.22 23.33
C LYS A 233 -2.29 -2.41 22.05
N LEU A 234 -3.54 -2.17 21.66
CA LEU A 234 -3.87 -1.33 20.52
C LEU A 234 -3.31 0.09 20.71
N LEU A 235 -3.50 0.68 21.89
CA LEU A 235 -3.00 2.02 22.23
C LEU A 235 -1.47 2.04 22.37
N GLN A 236 -0.88 1.03 23.02
CA GLN A 236 0.58 0.88 23.12
C GLN A 236 1.25 0.85 21.75
N TYR A 237 0.68 0.14 20.78
CA TYR A 237 1.26 -0.01 19.46
C TYR A 237 0.79 1.03 18.43
N SER A 238 0.00 2.02 18.86
CA SER A 238 -0.41 3.12 17.98
C SER A 238 0.78 4.05 17.74
N THR A 239 1.27 4.07 16.50
CA THR A 239 2.34 4.98 16.06
C THR A 239 1.79 6.09 15.16
N ASP A 240 0.70 5.80 14.48
CA ASP A 240 -0.08 6.74 13.67
C ASP A 240 -1.58 6.45 13.91
N PRO A 241 -2.25 7.33 14.64
CA PRO A 241 -1.72 8.53 15.31
C PRO A 241 -0.92 8.20 16.59
N TYR A 242 0.16 8.96 16.82
CA TYR A 242 0.96 8.88 18.03
C TYR A 242 0.18 9.49 19.22
N ILE A 243 0.22 8.83 20.37
CA ILE A 243 -0.46 9.26 21.61
C ILE A 243 0.62 9.44 22.68
N PRO A 244 0.97 10.69 23.04
CA PRO A 244 2.04 10.98 23.99
C PRO A 244 1.82 10.30 25.36
N GLY A 245 2.88 9.65 25.86
CA GLY A 245 2.85 8.92 27.13
C GLY A 245 2.06 7.60 27.13
N VAL A 246 1.48 7.23 25.98
CA VAL A 246 0.69 6.00 25.78
C VAL A 246 1.32 5.12 24.72
N SER A 247 1.61 5.68 23.56
CA SER A 247 2.32 4.97 22.47
C SER A 247 3.70 4.53 22.94
N GLY A 248 4.05 3.27 22.67
CA GLY A 248 5.31 2.65 23.09
C GLY A 248 5.32 2.13 24.54
N SER A 249 4.34 2.50 25.39
CA SER A 249 4.32 2.15 26.82
C SER A 249 3.07 1.35 27.20
N GLU A 250 3.26 0.10 27.64
CA GLU A 250 2.16 -0.72 28.14
C GLU A 250 1.57 -0.13 29.43
N THR A 251 2.43 0.27 30.35
CA THR A 251 2.01 0.91 31.62
C THR A 251 1.32 2.23 31.33
N GLY A 252 1.84 3.04 30.38
CA GLY A 252 1.21 4.28 29.97
C GLY A 252 -0.18 4.06 29.38
N ALA A 253 -0.37 3.06 28.55
CA ALA A 253 -1.67 2.71 27.97
C ALA A 253 -2.68 2.25 29.04
N ILE A 254 -2.26 1.41 29.98
CA ILE A 254 -3.11 0.95 31.09
C ILE A 254 -3.50 2.12 32.00
N ASN A 255 -2.54 2.96 32.38
CA ASN A 255 -2.79 4.13 33.24
C ASN A 255 -3.74 5.13 32.56
N PHE A 256 -3.55 5.36 31.26
CA PHE A 256 -4.43 6.22 30.48
C PHE A 256 -5.86 5.69 30.46
N LEU A 257 -6.07 4.40 30.20
CA LEU A 257 -7.41 3.79 30.22
C LEU A 257 -8.09 3.93 31.60
N ASN A 258 -7.35 3.63 32.66
CA ASN A 258 -7.88 3.80 34.04
C ASN A 258 -8.26 5.25 34.33
N LYS A 259 -7.44 6.24 33.90
CA LYS A 259 -7.69 7.68 34.06
C LYS A 259 -9.00 8.13 33.41
N ILE A 260 -9.34 7.57 32.25
CA ILE A 260 -10.59 7.90 31.53
C ILE A 260 -11.77 6.99 31.92
N GLY A 261 -11.57 6.11 32.90
CA GLY A 261 -12.62 5.23 33.45
C GLY A 261 -12.96 4.03 32.56
N ILE A 262 -12.04 3.56 31.71
CA ILE A 262 -12.21 2.36 30.93
C ILE A 262 -11.33 1.25 31.51
N LYS A 263 -11.95 0.15 31.94
CA LYS A 263 -11.23 -1.00 32.50
C LYS A 263 -10.55 -1.78 31.37
N PRO A 264 -9.23 -2.05 31.45
CA PRO A 264 -8.54 -2.86 30.42
C PRO A 264 -8.99 -4.32 30.35
N ARG A 265 -9.63 -4.82 31.42
CA ARG A 265 -10.17 -6.18 31.55
C ARG A 265 -11.63 -6.16 31.97
N SER A 266 -12.41 -7.08 31.39
CA SER A 266 -13.76 -7.47 31.81
C SER A 266 -13.77 -8.91 32.36
N ASN A 267 -14.94 -9.42 32.75
CA ASN A 267 -15.10 -10.82 33.17
C ASN A 267 -14.75 -11.82 32.03
N ASP A 268 -14.95 -11.40 30.77
CA ASP A 268 -14.73 -12.22 29.58
C ASP A 268 -13.29 -12.10 29.02
N GLY A 269 -12.40 -11.36 29.71
CA GLY A 269 -11.01 -11.20 29.30
C GLY A 269 -10.61 -9.75 29.01
N PHE A 270 -9.64 -9.56 28.13
CA PHE A 270 -9.20 -8.22 27.74
C PHE A 270 -10.22 -7.53 26.83
N VAL A 271 -10.56 -6.29 27.17
CA VAL A 271 -11.48 -5.45 26.39
C VAL A 271 -10.83 -5.08 25.05
N LYS A 272 -11.59 -5.16 23.95
CA LYS A 272 -11.21 -4.71 22.62
C LYS A 272 -12.00 -3.46 22.23
N LEU A 273 -11.48 -2.66 21.28
CA LEU A 273 -12.17 -1.44 20.84
C LEU A 273 -13.59 -1.71 20.33
N VAL A 274 -13.79 -2.80 19.60
CA VAL A 274 -15.10 -3.20 19.04
C VAL A 274 -16.13 -3.62 20.08
N ASN A 275 -15.72 -3.81 21.32
CA ASN A 275 -16.59 -4.23 22.43
C ASN A 275 -16.96 -3.06 23.36
N LEU A 276 -16.44 -1.85 23.08
CA LEU A 276 -16.79 -0.66 23.84
C LEU A 276 -18.20 -0.16 23.48
N SER A 277 -18.90 0.36 24.50
CA SER A 277 -20.14 1.11 24.31
C SER A 277 -19.86 2.45 23.62
N ASP A 278 -20.90 3.08 23.08
CA ASP A 278 -20.78 4.41 22.45
C ASP A 278 -20.26 5.47 23.43
N GLU A 279 -20.61 5.36 24.72
CA GLU A 279 -20.11 6.26 25.78
C GLU A 279 -18.61 6.05 26.03
N GLU A 280 -18.16 4.79 26.08
CA GLU A 280 -16.74 4.47 26.26
C GLU A 280 -15.92 4.88 25.05
N ILE A 281 -16.44 4.71 23.82
CA ILE A 281 -15.80 5.22 22.59
C ILE A 281 -15.64 6.74 22.64
N LYS A 282 -16.68 7.48 23.09
CA LYS A 282 -16.61 8.94 23.26
C LYS A 282 -15.56 9.34 24.31
N LYS A 283 -15.52 8.66 25.47
CA LYS A 283 -14.51 8.88 26.52
C LYS A 283 -13.10 8.61 26.00
N LEU A 284 -12.90 7.50 25.32
CA LEU A 284 -11.62 7.13 24.72
C LEU A 284 -11.15 8.18 23.71
N THR A 285 -12.03 8.56 22.79
CA THR A 285 -11.74 9.55 21.74
C THR A 285 -11.37 10.90 22.35
N ALA A 286 -12.19 11.41 23.28
CA ALA A 286 -11.94 12.67 23.97
C ALA A 286 -10.62 12.62 24.76
N GLY A 287 -10.37 11.53 25.49
CA GLY A 287 -9.16 11.34 26.26
C GLY A 287 -7.90 11.38 25.39
N ILE A 288 -7.90 10.70 24.23
CA ILE A 288 -6.78 10.70 23.30
C ILE A 288 -6.56 12.10 22.73
N ILE A 289 -7.61 12.79 22.29
CA ILE A 289 -7.52 14.16 21.76
C ILE A 289 -6.93 15.10 22.81
N MET A 290 -7.42 15.06 24.03
CA MET A 290 -6.91 15.88 25.13
C MET A 290 -5.43 15.58 25.44
N GLN A 291 -5.02 14.32 25.43
CA GLN A 291 -3.62 13.93 25.62
C GLN A 291 -2.71 14.50 24.53
N ARG A 292 -3.17 14.50 23.28
CA ARG A 292 -2.46 15.06 22.13
C ARG A 292 -2.40 16.59 22.17
N ILE A 293 -3.50 17.27 22.52
CA ILE A 293 -3.55 18.73 22.71
C ILE A 293 -2.57 19.16 23.82
N SER A 294 -2.59 18.46 24.96
CA SER A 294 -1.72 18.77 26.11
C SER A 294 -0.22 18.62 25.76
N ALA A 295 0.11 17.83 24.77
CA ALA A 295 1.47 17.66 24.24
C ALA A 295 1.81 18.59 23.08
N GLY A 296 0.93 19.52 22.70
CA GLY A 296 1.18 20.52 21.66
C GLY A 296 1.03 19.98 20.23
N ILE A 297 0.39 18.83 20.01
CA ILE A 297 0.19 18.27 18.66
C ILE A 297 -0.87 19.12 17.93
N LYS A 298 -0.48 19.75 16.81
CA LYS A 298 -1.32 20.69 16.05
C LYS A 298 -2.61 20.06 15.54
N ASP A 299 -2.54 18.82 14.99
CA ASP A 299 -3.70 18.08 14.50
C ASP A 299 -4.07 16.93 15.46
N ALA A 300 -4.54 17.32 16.65
CA ALA A 300 -4.91 16.35 17.67
C ALA A 300 -6.11 15.47 17.28
N GLN A 301 -6.95 15.93 16.33
CA GLN A 301 -8.17 15.26 15.90
C GLN A 301 -7.93 14.26 14.73
N SER A 302 -6.74 14.18 14.15
CA SER A 302 -6.42 13.28 13.04
C SER A 302 -6.63 11.78 13.37
N ILE A 303 -6.77 11.46 14.67
CA ILE A 303 -7.15 10.11 15.11
C ILE A 303 -8.56 9.70 14.69
N ILE A 304 -9.44 10.67 14.37
CA ILE A 304 -10.80 10.40 13.93
C ILE A 304 -10.85 10.48 12.41
N GLY A 305 -11.39 9.45 11.81
CA GLY A 305 -11.55 9.42 10.35
C GLY A 305 -12.42 8.27 9.89
N PRO A 306 -12.49 8.05 8.58
CA PRO A 306 -13.26 6.94 8.03
C PRO A 306 -12.62 5.60 8.40
N VAL A 307 -13.45 4.65 8.82
CA VAL A 307 -13.09 3.24 9.07
C VAL A 307 -13.98 2.38 8.16
N TYR A 308 -13.36 1.51 7.41
CA TYR A 308 -14.00 0.71 6.35
C TYR A 308 -14.25 -0.70 6.86
N ILE A 309 -15.52 -1.05 7.08
CA ILE A 309 -15.95 -2.30 7.72
C ILE A 309 -16.61 -3.22 6.68
N LEU A 310 -16.07 -4.41 6.49
CA LEU A 310 -16.61 -5.46 5.65
C LEU A 310 -17.77 -6.16 6.37
N LYS A 311 -18.99 -6.00 5.85
CA LYS A 311 -20.22 -6.40 6.57
C LYS A 311 -20.40 -7.92 6.66
N GLU A 312 -19.87 -8.67 5.71
CA GLU A 312 -19.98 -10.13 5.66
C GLU A 312 -18.98 -10.84 6.58
N GLU A 313 -17.95 -10.13 7.05
CA GLU A 313 -16.95 -10.71 7.93
C GLU A 313 -17.37 -10.63 9.41
N LYS A 314 -16.98 -11.65 10.18
CA LYS A 314 -17.32 -11.77 11.60
C LYS A 314 -16.66 -10.67 12.43
N LYS A 315 -17.34 -10.19 13.49
CA LYS A 315 -16.71 -9.35 14.52
C LYS A 315 -15.47 -10.07 15.08
N GLU A 316 -14.50 -9.28 15.51
CA GLU A 316 -13.23 -9.76 16.07
C GLU A 316 -12.34 -10.55 15.08
N SER A 317 -12.71 -10.59 13.80
CA SER A 317 -11.87 -11.11 12.74
C SER A 317 -11.01 -10.00 12.14
N PRO A 318 -9.71 -10.23 11.83
CA PRO A 318 -8.90 -9.27 11.10
C PRO A 318 -9.38 -9.02 9.66
N LEU A 319 -10.28 -9.88 9.16
CA LEU A 319 -10.89 -9.70 7.83
C LEU A 319 -12.03 -8.64 7.84
N ARG A 320 -12.52 -8.25 9.03
CA ARG A 320 -13.65 -7.32 9.12
C ARG A 320 -13.26 -5.87 8.90
N ASP A 321 -12.10 -5.46 9.35
CA ASP A 321 -11.52 -4.14 9.09
C ASP A 321 -10.69 -4.21 7.81
N ALA A 322 -11.00 -3.38 6.82
CA ALA A 322 -10.32 -3.44 5.53
C ALA A 322 -8.81 -3.15 5.63
N ARG A 323 -8.36 -2.37 6.62
CA ARG A 323 -6.93 -2.12 6.87
C ARG A 323 -6.22 -3.34 7.47
N GLU A 324 -6.88 -4.04 8.41
CA GLU A 324 -6.34 -5.30 8.94
C GLU A 324 -6.32 -6.39 7.85
N PHE A 325 -7.34 -6.41 6.98
CA PHE A 325 -7.39 -7.34 5.86
C PHE A 325 -6.28 -7.07 4.83
N ALA A 326 -6.07 -5.80 4.42
CA ALA A 326 -4.96 -5.44 3.54
C ALA A 326 -3.60 -5.87 4.13
N THR A 327 -3.41 -5.72 5.45
CA THR A 327 -2.20 -6.21 6.13
C THR A 327 -2.06 -7.74 6.06
N LEU A 328 -3.16 -8.47 6.17
CA LEU A 328 -3.16 -9.94 6.01
C LEU A 328 -2.77 -10.33 4.58
N LEU A 329 -3.27 -9.63 3.56
CA LEU A 329 -2.91 -9.89 2.16
C LEU A 329 -1.43 -9.58 1.91
N ASN A 330 -0.91 -8.47 2.44
CA ASN A 330 0.52 -8.15 2.42
C ASN A 330 1.35 -9.26 3.08
N ALA A 331 0.88 -9.85 4.18
CA ALA A 331 1.55 -10.99 4.82
C ALA A 331 1.57 -12.23 3.91
N CYS A 332 0.45 -12.54 3.25
CA CYS A 332 0.38 -13.64 2.30
C CYS A 332 1.36 -13.46 1.13
N GLY A 333 1.40 -12.27 0.51
CA GLY A 333 2.31 -12.00 -0.59
C GLY A 333 3.78 -12.09 -0.18
N ARG A 334 4.14 -11.45 0.93
CA ARG A 334 5.54 -11.40 1.43
C ARG A 334 6.08 -12.74 1.91
N LEU A 335 5.23 -13.68 2.29
CA LEU A 335 5.62 -15.04 2.65
C LEU A 335 5.50 -16.04 1.49
N GLY A 336 5.27 -15.59 0.24
CA GLY A 336 5.13 -16.47 -0.92
C GLY A 336 3.80 -17.22 -0.99
N GLU A 337 2.83 -16.85 -0.15
CA GLU A 337 1.51 -17.48 -0.04
C GLU A 337 0.41 -16.64 -0.72
N ALA A 338 0.74 -15.96 -1.84
CA ALA A 338 -0.20 -15.07 -2.55
C ALA A 338 -1.50 -15.80 -2.98
N SER A 339 -1.41 -17.09 -3.32
CA SER A 339 -2.58 -17.93 -3.62
C SER A 339 -3.56 -18.03 -2.45
N VAL A 340 -3.05 -18.01 -1.21
CA VAL A 340 -3.87 -17.96 0.02
C VAL A 340 -4.57 -16.60 0.13
N GLY A 341 -3.88 -15.51 -0.18
CA GLY A 341 -4.46 -14.17 -0.26
C GLY A 341 -5.61 -14.11 -1.27
N ILE A 342 -5.38 -14.59 -2.49
CA ILE A 342 -6.39 -14.65 -3.56
C ILE A 342 -7.61 -15.47 -3.13
N GLY A 343 -7.40 -16.69 -2.63
CA GLY A 343 -8.52 -17.53 -2.16
C GLY A 343 -9.30 -16.91 -1.01
N THR A 344 -8.62 -16.12 -0.14
CA THR A 344 -9.27 -15.36 0.93
C THR A 344 -10.19 -14.27 0.37
N CYS A 345 -9.74 -13.50 -0.62
CA CYS A 345 -10.54 -12.50 -1.33
C CYS A 345 -11.73 -13.13 -2.06
N LEU A 346 -11.58 -14.34 -2.60
CA LEU A 346 -12.64 -15.07 -3.27
C LEU A 346 -13.64 -15.74 -2.31
N GLY A 347 -13.41 -15.65 -1.01
CA GLY A 347 -14.37 -16.06 0.02
C GLY A 347 -14.24 -17.51 0.50
N ASP A 348 -13.18 -18.24 0.13
CA ASP A 348 -12.99 -19.63 0.58
C ASP A 348 -12.72 -19.70 2.08
N SER A 349 -13.62 -20.35 2.81
CA SER A 349 -13.59 -20.43 4.28
C SER A 349 -12.41 -21.22 4.84
N LYS A 350 -11.92 -22.24 4.11
CA LYS A 350 -10.75 -23.04 4.52
C LYS A 350 -9.48 -22.24 4.32
N ILE A 351 -9.40 -21.51 3.20
CA ILE A 351 -8.27 -20.66 2.86
C ILE A 351 -8.18 -19.46 3.82
N LYS A 352 -9.32 -18.85 4.22
CA LYS A 352 -9.36 -17.79 5.23
C LYS A 352 -8.67 -18.22 6.55
N ARG A 353 -8.83 -19.47 6.98
CA ARG A 353 -8.13 -19.99 8.17
C ARG A 353 -6.62 -20.04 7.95
N LYS A 354 -6.18 -20.58 6.80
CA LYS A 354 -4.75 -20.62 6.44
C LYS A 354 -4.15 -19.20 6.38
N ALA A 355 -4.89 -18.22 5.87
CA ALA A 355 -4.44 -16.82 5.82
C ALA A 355 -4.16 -16.22 7.21
N LEU A 356 -4.97 -16.60 8.23
CA LEU A 356 -4.71 -16.18 9.62
C LEU A 356 -3.41 -16.79 10.17
N ASP A 357 -3.14 -18.05 9.85
CA ASP A 357 -1.88 -18.71 10.25
C ASP A 357 -0.68 -18.06 9.55
N THR A 358 -0.82 -17.70 8.26
CA THR A 358 0.18 -16.94 7.49
C THR A 358 0.44 -15.56 8.11
N LEU A 359 -0.62 -14.84 8.51
CA LEU A 359 -0.47 -13.56 9.22
C LEU A 359 0.31 -13.70 10.54
N ASN A 360 0.05 -14.76 11.31
CA ASN A 360 0.76 -15.03 12.56
C ASN A 360 2.23 -15.38 12.30
N SER A 361 2.52 -16.12 11.23
CA SER A 361 3.89 -16.42 10.80
C SER A 361 4.63 -15.15 10.37
N TYR A 362 3.98 -14.27 9.59
CA TYR A 362 4.53 -12.99 9.19
C TYR A 362 4.88 -12.09 10.40
N LYS A 363 3.99 -12.01 11.40
CA LYS A 363 4.27 -11.27 12.64
C LYS A 363 5.49 -11.84 13.38
N ARG A 364 5.66 -13.16 13.41
CA ARG A 364 6.85 -13.81 14.00
C ARG A 364 8.13 -13.45 13.25
N GLU A 365 8.11 -13.47 11.92
CA GLU A 365 9.26 -13.08 11.10
C GLU A 365 9.68 -11.63 11.36
N ILE A 366 8.72 -10.70 11.43
CA ILE A 366 8.99 -9.30 11.79
C ILE A 366 9.63 -9.21 13.19
N MET A 367 9.07 -9.91 14.18
CA MET A 367 9.59 -9.89 15.55
C MET A 367 11.02 -10.46 15.62
N ASN A 368 11.30 -11.54 14.89
CA ASN A 368 12.64 -12.11 14.81
C ASN A 368 13.63 -11.15 14.16
N SER A 369 13.21 -10.46 13.08
CA SER A 369 14.04 -9.47 12.38
C SER A 369 14.36 -8.25 13.27
N LEU A 370 13.39 -7.76 14.03
CA LEU A 370 13.60 -6.66 14.97
C LEU A 370 14.51 -7.08 16.15
N ARG A 371 14.34 -8.30 16.67
CA ARG A 371 15.22 -8.86 17.70
C ARG A 371 16.66 -8.97 17.18
N TRP A 372 16.85 -9.51 15.98
CA TRP A 372 18.16 -9.57 15.35
C TRP A 372 18.80 -8.19 15.23
N TYR A 373 18.02 -7.17 14.80
CA TYR A 373 18.51 -5.79 14.76
C TYR A 373 18.95 -5.29 16.14
N ASP A 374 18.14 -5.52 17.19
CA ASP A 374 18.44 -5.10 18.56
C ASP A 374 19.73 -5.76 19.09
N GLU A 375 19.94 -7.04 18.82
CA GLU A 375 21.13 -7.80 19.21
C GLU A 375 22.39 -7.35 18.45
N ASN A 376 22.24 -6.82 17.25
CA ASN A 376 23.35 -6.41 16.38
C ASN A 376 23.62 -4.89 16.32
N LYS A 377 22.92 -4.07 17.11
CA LYS A 377 23.06 -2.59 17.10
C LYS A 377 24.51 -2.09 17.22
N SER A 378 25.36 -2.80 17.94
CA SER A 378 26.77 -2.46 18.16
C SER A 378 27.72 -3.08 17.14
N ASN A 379 27.24 -3.95 16.27
CA ASN A 379 28.06 -4.65 15.29
C ASN A 379 28.19 -3.79 14.01
N LYS A 380 29.30 -3.10 13.88
CA LYS A 380 29.57 -2.19 12.73
C LYS A 380 29.62 -2.89 11.37
N LYS A 381 29.76 -4.22 11.31
CA LYS A 381 29.66 -4.99 10.07
C LYS A 381 28.23 -4.95 9.51
N HIS A 382 27.24 -5.05 10.39
CA HIS A 382 25.84 -5.13 10.01
C HIS A 382 25.10 -3.79 10.13
N ILE A 383 25.48 -2.96 11.12
CA ILE A 383 24.75 -1.73 11.45
C ILE A 383 25.69 -0.54 11.39
N ILE A 384 25.43 0.36 10.46
CA ILE A 384 26.15 1.62 10.32
C ILE A 384 25.16 2.73 10.67
N LYS A 385 25.33 3.29 11.88
CA LYS A 385 24.48 4.37 12.39
C LYS A 385 25.31 5.65 12.51
N GLU A 386 24.85 6.68 11.82
CA GLU A 386 25.38 8.04 11.87
C GLU A 386 24.28 9.00 12.38
N SER A 387 24.61 10.27 12.53
CA SER A 387 23.68 11.26 13.13
C SER A 387 22.32 11.37 12.41
N LYS A 388 22.30 11.16 11.10
CA LYS A 388 21.11 11.38 10.24
C LYS A 388 20.72 10.17 9.39
N TYR A 389 21.53 9.10 9.35
CA TYR A 389 21.19 7.92 8.58
C TYR A 389 21.56 6.62 9.27
N LEU A 390 20.86 5.56 8.90
CA LEU A 390 21.04 4.20 9.39
C LEU A 390 21.09 3.25 8.18
N ILE A 391 22.18 2.48 8.06
CA ILE A 391 22.32 1.42 7.07
C ILE A 391 22.37 0.09 7.81
N ILE A 392 21.51 -0.83 7.41
CA ILE A 392 21.35 -2.17 7.99
C ILE A 392 21.68 -3.19 6.91
N ASN A 393 22.84 -3.85 7.00
CA ASN A 393 23.16 -4.98 6.16
C ASN A 393 22.82 -6.28 6.91
N ALA A 394 21.68 -6.82 6.62
CA ALA A 394 21.17 -8.03 7.26
C ALA A 394 21.73 -9.32 6.63
N GLU A 395 22.44 -9.22 5.51
CA GLU A 395 22.91 -10.39 4.77
C GLU A 395 21.76 -11.41 4.55
N ASP A 396 21.89 -12.65 5.00
CA ASP A 396 20.91 -13.74 4.96
C ASP A 396 20.03 -13.84 6.23
N LYS A 397 20.22 -12.98 7.23
CA LYS A 397 19.55 -13.06 8.54
C LYS A 397 18.12 -12.52 8.55
N VAL A 398 17.77 -11.70 7.58
CA VAL A 398 16.43 -11.16 7.40
C VAL A 398 15.97 -11.44 5.96
N LYS A 399 14.77 -11.96 5.80
CA LYS A 399 14.22 -12.25 4.46
C LYS A 399 14.09 -10.98 3.62
N THR A 400 14.37 -11.08 2.33
CA THR A 400 14.23 -9.98 1.36
C THR A 400 12.84 -9.35 1.37
N SER A 401 11.79 -10.14 1.60
CA SER A 401 10.40 -9.70 1.71
C SER A 401 10.08 -8.96 3.02
N ILE A 402 10.94 -9.04 4.04
CA ILE A 402 10.74 -8.46 5.38
C ILE A 402 11.58 -7.19 5.59
N ILE A 403 12.74 -7.07 4.94
CA ILE A 403 13.69 -5.97 5.17
C ILE A 403 13.04 -4.58 5.02
N GLY A 404 12.17 -4.40 4.01
CA GLY A 404 11.45 -3.15 3.80
C GLY A 404 10.43 -2.85 4.91
N THR A 405 9.77 -3.88 5.46
CA THR A 405 8.86 -3.73 6.60
C THR A 405 9.62 -3.38 7.88
N MET A 406 10.74 -4.05 8.13
CA MET A 406 11.62 -3.75 9.25
C MET A 406 12.13 -2.30 9.18
N SER A 407 12.60 -1.85 8.01
CA SER A 407 13.02 -0.46 7.79
C SER A 407 11.88 0.54 8.05
N SER A 408 10.64 0.23 7.63
CA SER A 408 9.46 1.07 7.88
C SER A 408 9.06 1.10 9.36
N ILE A 409 9.23 0.03 10.12
CA ILE A 409 8.97 0.01 11.57
C ILE A 409 10.02 0.83 12.30
N LEU A 410 11.30 0.66 11.93
CA LEU A 410 12.40 1.41 12.52
C LEU A 410 12.29 2.91 12.23
N SER A 411 11.80 3.33 11.04
CA SER A 411 11.63 4.74 10.71
C SER A 411 10.59 5.47 11.58
N LYS A 412 9.69 4.72 12.23
CA LYS A 412 8.65 5.25 13.14
C LYS A 412 8.99 5.05 14.62
N SER A 413 10.22 4.61 14.95
CA SER A 413 10.66 4.30 16.30
C SER A 413 11.35 5.50 16.96
N ASP A 414 11.11 5.74 18.25
CA ASP A 414 11.79 6.80 19.01
C ASP A 414 13.32 6.65 19.02
N SER A 415 13.82 5.42 18.93
CA SER A 415 15.27 5.13 18.88
C SER A 415 15.95 5.65 17.62
N THR A 416 15.19 6.03 16.62
CA THR A 416 15.62 6.56 15.32
C THR A 416 15.05 7.94 15.01
N SER A 417 14.53 8.66 16.00
CA SER A 417 13.87 9.97 15.83
C SER A 417 14.74 11.06 15.19
N THR A 418 16.08 10.95 15.29
CA THR A 418 17.03 11.86 14.65
C THR A 418 17.47 11.41 13.26
N ILE A 419 17.11 10.20 12.85
CA ILE A 419 17.47 9.60 11.56
C ILE A 419 16.52 10.12 10.48
N ARG A 420 17.07 10.48 9.32
CA ARG A 420 16.31 10.93 8.13
C ARG A 420 16.19 9.83 7.08
N TYR A 421 17.22 8.98 7.00
CA TYR A 421 17.31 7.93 5.99
C TYR A 421 17.60 6.59 6.63
N ILE A 422 16.79 5.59 6.30
CA ILE A 422 17.04 4.19 6.71
C ILE A 422 17.18 3.35 5.44
N ILE A 423 18.32 2.67 5.31
CA ILE A 423 18.58 1.73 4.23
C ILE A 423 18.71 0.33 4.83
N GLY A 424 17.91 -0.60 4.35
CA GLY A 424 18.01 -2.02 4.70
C GLY A 424 18.41 -2.86 3.50
N LEU A 425 19.40 -3.76 3.70
CA LEU A 425 19.84 -4.73 2.70
C LEU A 425 19.57 -6.15 3.20
N ALA A 426 19.10 -7.04 2.33
CA ALA A 426 18.96 -8.47 2.59
C ALA A 426 19.25 -9.29 1.33
N ARG A 427 20.06 -10.33 1.46
CA ARG A 427 20.43 -11.24 0.38
C ARG A 427 19.30 -12.18 0.05
N ASN A 428 19.14 -12.49 -1.24
CA ASN A 428 18.27 -13.55 -1.67
C ASN A 428 18.96 -14.91 -1.42
N GLU A 429 18.21 -15.88 -0.91
CA GLU A 429 18.72 -17.23 -0.65
C GLU A 429 18.87 -18.07 -1.94
N GLU A 430 18.07 -17.77 -2.96
CA GLU A 430 17.97 -18.56 -4.20
C GLU A 430 18.75 -17.95 -5.38
N GLU A 431 18.97 -16.64 -5.36
CA GLU A 431 19.62 -15.90 -6.45
C GLU A 431 20.78 -15.05 -5.92
N PRO A 432 21.84 -14.80 -6.67
CA PRO A 432 22.97 -13.96 -6.25
C PRO A 432 22.62 -12.47 -6.28
N THR A 433 21.49 -12.11 -5.67
CA THR A 433 20.96 -10.75 -5.63
C THR A 433 20.70 -10.30 -4.20
N THR A 434 20.78 -8.99 -3.98
CA THR A 434 20.49 -8.34 -2.69
C THR A 434 19.36 -7.33 -2.87
N LYS A 435 18.30 -7.50 -2.10
CA LYS A 435 17.22 -6.52 -1.99
C LYS A 435 17.67 -5.36 -1.12
N VAL A 436 17.57 -4.17 -1.68
CA VAL A 436 17.76 -2.91 -0.96
C VAL A 436 16.42 -2.23 -0.77
N SER A 437 16.23 -1.60 0.39
CA SER A 437 15.03 -0.81 0.71
C SER A 437 15.44 0.46 1.41
N ILE A 438 15.03 1.62 0.89
CA ILE A 438 15.23 2.93 1.53
C ILE A 438 13.92 3.48 2.05
N ARG A 439 14.00 4.21 3.17
CA ARG A 439 12.92 5.01 3.75
C ARG A 439 13.44 6.42 4.01
N CYS A 440 12.73 7.40 3.48
CA CYS A 440 12.92 8.80 3.80
C CYS A 440 11.87 9.21 4.83
N ILE A 441 12.33 9.81 5.94
CA ILE A 441 11.45 10.21 7.06
C ILE A 441 11.01 11.66 6.87
N ASP A 442 11.82 12.48 6.20
CA ASP A 442 11.45 13.85 5.84
C ASP A 442 10.58 13.88 4.55
N GLU A 443 9.76 14.93 4.45
CA GLU A 443 8.86 15.14 3.32
C GLU A 443 9.54 15.77 2.10
N GLU A 444 10.77 16.26 2.23
CA GLU A 444 11.50 16.97 1.18
C GLU A 444 12.25 16.01 0.26
N SER A 445 12.68 14.88 0.80
CA SER A 445 13.46 13.86 0.07
C SER A 445 12.63 12.97 -0.83
N ASP A 446 13.16 12.62 -2.00
CA ASP A 446 12.61 11.59 -2.88
C ASP A 446 13.48 10.32 -2.83
N ALA A 447 12.93 9.26 -2.23
CA ALA A 447 13.61 7.98 -2.06
C ALA A 447 14.02 7.33 -3.41
N ARG A 448 13.26 7.55 -4.49
CA ARG A 448 13.57 7.03 -5.83
C ARG A 448 14.80 7.71 -6.40
N GLU A 449 14.84 9.04 -6.35
CA GLU A 449 15.99 9.80 -6.83
C GLU A 449 17.26 9.47 -6.05
N ILE A 450 17.14 9.33 -4.72
CA ILE A 450 18.27 8.95 -3.86
C ILE A 450 18.76 7.56 -4.24
N MET A 451 17.86 6.60 -4.44
CA MET A 451 18.22 5.25 -4.83
C MET A 451 18.94 5.24 -6.19
N HIS A 452 18.41 5.95 -7.20
CA HIS A 452 19.07 6.09 -8.51
C HIS A 452 20.47 6.71 -8.40
N LYS A 453 20.65 7.75 -7.59
CA LYS A 453 21.94 8.41 -7.40
C LYS A 453 22.96 7.48 -6.71
N ILE A 454 22.54 6.71 -5.72
CA ILE A 454 23.40 5.73 -5.03
C ILE A 454 23.79 4.58 -5.97
N CYS A 455 22.88 4.16 -6.83
CA CYS A 455 23.09 3.04 -7.76
C CYS A 455 23.67 3.45 -9.13
N ALA A 456 24.07 4.71 -9.34
CA ALA A 456 24.42 5.26 -10.65
C ALA A 456 25.48 4.44 -11.43
N ASP A 457 26.40 3.77 -10.72
CA ASP A 457 27.48 2.95 -11.26
C ASP A 457 27.37 1.46 -10.88
N ILE A 458 26.18 1.03 -10.47
CA ILE A 458 25.85 -0.35 -10.07
C ILE A 458 24.72 -0.82 -10.97
N TYR A 459 24.78 -2.07 -11.46
CA TYR A 459 23.62 -2.67 -12.13
C TYR A 459 22.46 -2.82 -11.12
N HIS A 460 21.34 -2.18 -11.43
CA HIS A 460 20.19 -2.16 -10.53
C HIS A 460 18.88 -2.09 -11.29
N GLU A 461 17.86 -2.61 -10.67
CA GLU A 461 16.46 -2.33 -10.99
C GLU A 461 15.85 -1.64 -9.79
N CYS A 462 15.35 -0.44 -9.95
CA CYS A 462 14.74 0.28 -8.84
C CYS A 462 13.32 0.74 -9.15
N GLY A 463 12.53 0.91 -8.08
CA GLY A 463 11.17 1.40 -8.13
C GLY A 463 10.67 1.79 -6.74
N GLY A 464 9.53 2.45 -6.70
CA GLY A 464 8.91 2.88 -5.44
C GLY A 464 8.26 4.25 -5.54
N HIS A 465 8.01 4.83 -4.37
CA HIS A 465 7.38 6.13 -4.17
C HIS A 465 8.35 7.11 -3.51
N ARG A 466 7.93 8.38 -3.40
CA ARG A 466 8.76 9.45 -2.84
C ARG A 466 9.31 9.13 -1.43
N SER A 467 8.48 8.54 -0.55
CA SER A 467 8.89 8.22 0.84
C SER A 467 9.60 6.88 0.99
N ALA A 468 9.49 5.98 0.00
CA ALA A 468 9.97 4.61 0.09
C ALA A 468 10.31 4.04 -1.28
N ALA A 469 11.56 3.62 -1.47
CA ALA A 469 11.99 2.97 -2.70
C ALA A 469 12.75 1.67 -2.41
N GLY A 470 12.85 0.83 -3.43
CA GLY A 470 13.62 -0.39 -3.39
C GLY A 470 14.46 -0.59 -4.62
N ALA A 471 15.55 -1.32 -4.47
CA ALA A 471 16.37 -1.78 -5.59
C ALA A 471 16.73 -3.24 -5.43
N LEU A 472 17.02 -3.88 -6.57
CA LEU A 472 17.66 -5.19 -6.62
C LEU A 472 19.03 -5.01 -7.24
N ILE A 473 20.08 -5.37 -6.50
CA ILE A 473 21.47 -5.28 -6.91
C ILE A 473 22.10 -6.68 -6.90
N LYS A 474 23.25 -6.87 -7.58
CA LYS A 474 24.01 -8.11 -7.44
C LYS A 474 24.65 -8.18 -6.05
N SER A 475 24.72 -9.39 -5.47
CA SER A 475 25.25 -9.55 -4.11
C SER A 475 26.75 -9.24 -3.99
N ASP A 476 27.52 -9.35 -5.06
CA ASP A 476 28.93 -8.95 -5.13
C ASP A 476 29.13 -7.43 -5.19
N GLU A 477 28.09 -6.66 -5.43
CA GLU A 477 28.10 -5.19 -5.45
C GLU A 477 27.65 -4.55 -4.12
N GLU A 478 27.32 -5.34 -3.09
CA GLU A 478 26.85 -4.82 -1.79
C GLU A 478 27.78 -3.81 -1.14
N GLU A 479 29.09 -4.13 -1.08
CA GLU A 479 30.09 -3.24 -0.46
C GLU A 479 30.17 -1.92 -1.20
N LYS A 480 30.19 -1.96 -2.53
CA LYS A 480 30.18 -0.78 -3.40
C LYS A 480 28.92 0.06 -3.17
N PHE A 481 27.74 -0.58 -3.09
CA PHE A 481 26.49 0.10 -2.77
C PHE A 481 26.54 0.79 -1.40
N ILE A 482 27.02 0.11 -0.36
CA ILE A 482 27.13 0.67 0.99
C ILE A 482 28.07 1.87 1.01
N ASP A 483 29.19 1.82 0.30
CA ASP A 483 30.13 2.94 0.24
C ASP A 483 29.58 4.14 -0.54
N ASN A 484 28.84 3.89 -1.64
CA ASN A 484 28.13 4.94 -2.37
C ASN A 484 27.05 5.58 -1.50
N ALA A 485 26.27 4.76 -0.78
CA ALA A 485 25.25 5.24 0.14
C ALA A 485 25.83 6.12 1.24
N LYS A 486 26.95 5.71 1.86
CA LYS A 486 27.66 6.54 2.87
C LYS A 486 28.11 7.87 2.30
N LYS A 487 28.74 7.85 1.11
CA LYS A 487 29.23 9.07 0.45
C LYS A 487 28.09 10.02 0.12
N PHE A 488 27.03 9.50 -0.48
CA PHE A 488 25.85 10.30 -0.86
C PHE A 488 25.15 10.88 0.37
N LEU A 489 24.78 10.05 1.33
CA LEU A 489 24.02 10.48 2.51
C LEU A 489 24.82 11.44 3.40
N LYS A 490 26.15 11.27 3.49
CA LYS A 490 27.01 12.23 4.21
C LYS A 490 26.97 13.60 3.55
N ARG A 491 27.00 13.71 2.23
CA ARG A 491 26.89 14.97 1.48
C ARG A 491 25.52 15.61 1.66
N ALA A 492 24.43 14.84 1.41
CA ALA A 492 23.06 15.30 1.58
C ALA A 492 22.78 15.85 2.99
N CYS A 493 23.38 15.26 4.03
CA CYS A 493 23.24 15.74 5.41
C CYS A 493 24.17 16.93 5.76
N MET A 494 25.17 17.27 4.92
CA MET A 494 26.09 18.42 5.15
C MET A 494 25.61 19.69 4.41
N GLU A 495 25.04 19.56 3.23
CA GLU A 495 24.58 20.69 2.41
C GLU A 495 23.50 21.51 3.12
N GLU A 496 22.66 20.89 3.96
CA GLU A 496 21.64 21.56 4.78
C GLU A 496 22.19 22.32 6.00
N LYS A 497 23.46 22.18 6.36
CA LYS A 497 24.06 22.98 7.44
C LYS A 497 24.50 24.36 7.00
N ILE A 498 24.36 24.68 5.71
CA ILE A 498 24.87 25.89 5.09
C ILE A 498 23.71 26.83 4.68
N GLU A 499 22.46 26.36 4.67
CA GLU A 499 21.22 27.14 4.59
C GLU A 499 20.66 27.43 5.99
#